data_8b2ffeb89511e1e537e82d3756995528
#
_entry.id   8b2ffeb89511e1e537e82d3756995528
#
_cell.length_a   1.000
_cell.length_b   1.000
_cell.length_c   1.000
_cell.angle_alpha   90.00
_cell.angle_beta   90.00
_cell.angle_gamma   90.00
#
_symmetry.space_group_name_H-M   'P 1'
#
loop_
_entity.id
_entity.type
_entity.pdbx_description
1 polymer ?
#
loop_
_entity_poly.entity_id
_entity_poly.type
_entity_poly.pdbx_seq_one_letter_code
_entity_poly.pdbx_strand_id
1 'polypeptide(L)'
;MATAPPRPRRTGRNVLIAVLVIVILWVAFLVWVPFNAWNSVTRVDNNPSGDRPVDKSGYNYLLVGSDSRDGLTPEQQQALNGGGSAEGKRTDSIILVHVPGNGGKAAMVSIPRDSYVPIPGHGSNKINAAYAFGGAKLLTQTVEQVTGVHVDGYLEIGFAGFAGIVDSLGGVDVCVPFDMKDQDAAIDLKKGCQTLDGPTALGYVRARKSDPRGDIGRAERQRQFLGALLKKAATPSTVLIPWRYKSFADSAATGLEVGETTSFSDAVKMLQALRGVDGGDTLSLVVPIESAALQTPNAGVAVKWNTAQAKALFNAIQQDQPLTTPPAGTVPG
;
A
#
# COMPACT_ATOMS: atom_id res chain seq x y z
N MET A 1 -64.19 45.81 2.00
CA MET A 1 -63.57 44.57 2.48
C MET A 1 -62.12 44.55 1.99
N ALA A 2 -61.19 44.76 2.89
CA ALA A 2 -59.75 44.72 2.55
C ALA A 2 -59.26 43.29 2.67
N THR A 3 -58.78 42.70 1.58
CA THR A 3 -58.17 41.40 1.56
C THR A 3 -56.79 41.45 2.19
N ALA A 4 -56.58 40.64 3.21
CA ALA A 4 -55.25 40.54 3.88
C ALA A 4 -54.17 40.04 2.87
N PRO A 5 -52.97 40.60 2.91
CA PRO A 5 -51.89 40.21 2.02
C PRO A 5 -51.51 38.72 2.25
N PRO A 6 -51.15 37.98 1.18
CA PRO A 6 -50.78 36.59 1.31
C PRO A 6 -49.51 36.45 2.16
N ARG A 7 -49.58 35.63 3.20
CA ARG A 7 -48.40 35.32 4.05
C ARG A 7 -47.28 34.71 3.22
N PRO A 8 -46.03 35.18 3.34
CA PRO A 8 -44.92 34.63 2.55
C PRO A 8 -44.77 33.16 2.84
N ARG A 9 -44.67 32.36 1.78
CA ARG A 9 -44.51 30.92 1.85
C ARG A 9 -43.18 30.59 2.55
N ARG A 10 -43.25 30.27 3.85
CA ARG A 10 -42.09 29.77 4.67
C ARG A 10 -41.56 28.41 4.20
N THR A 11 -42.30 27.73 3.29
CA THR A 11 -42.03 26.39 2.75
C THR A 11 -40.66 26.33 2.06
N GLY A 12 -40.29 27.29 1.22
CA GLY A 12 -38.99 27.31 0.51
C GLY A 12 -37.81 27.48 1.45
N ARG A 13 -37.93 28.33 2.48
CA ARG A 13 -36.88 28.51 3.49
C ARG A 13 -36.70 27.26 4.34
N ASN A 14 -37.78 26.58 4.72
CA ASN A 14 -37.71 25.36 5.51
C ASN A 14 -37.11 24.19 4.71
N VAL A 15 -37.44 24.08 3.40
CA VAL A 15 -36.81 23.09 2.50
C VAL A 15 -35.32 23.35 2.36
N LEU A 16 -34.90 24.63 2.16
CA LEU A 16 -33.49 24.99 2.08
C LEU A 16 -32.73 24.62 3.36
N ILE A 17 -33.31 24.93 4.53
CA ILE A 17 -32.73 24.58 5.83
C ILE A 17 -32.61 23.05 5.98
N ALA A 18 -33.65 22.31 5.63
CA ALA A 18 -33.64 20.85 5.69
C ALA A 18 -32.54 20.26 4.79
N VAL A 19 -32.41 20.73 3.55
CA VAL A 19 -31.34 20.31 2.64
C VAL A 19 -29.95 20.63 3.22
N LEU A 20 -29.79 21.85 3.75
CA LEU A 20 -28.52 22.27 4.38
C LEU A 20 -28.14 21.34 5.56
N VAL A 21 -29.11 21.03 6.42
CA VAL A 21 -28.91 20.11 7.56
C VAL A 21 -28.52 18.72 7.06
N ILE A 22 -29.18 18.20 6.04
CA ILE A 22 -28.84 16.88 5.46
C ILE A 22 -27.43 16.88 4.91
N VAL A 23 -27.03 17.95 4.20
CA VAL A 23 -25.66 18.08 3.66
C VAL A 23 -24.64 18.15 4.79
N ILE A 24 -24.89 18.92 5.86
CA ILE A 24 -24.00 19.01 7.03
C ILE A 24 -23.86 17.64 7.71
N LEU A 25 -24.97 16.93 7.93
CA LEU A 25 -24.94 15.60 8.53
C LEU A 25 -24.20 14.60 7.64
N TRP A 26 -24.36 14.72 6.32
CA TRP A 26 -23.63 13.89 5.37
C TRP A 26 -22.13 14.15 5.40
N VAL A 27 -21.71 15.40 5.37
CA VAL A 27 -20.29 15.80 5.48
C VAL A 27 -19.71 15.32 6.83
N ALA A 28 -20.45 15.51 7.92
CA ALA A 28 -20.05 15.02 9.23
C ALA A 28 -19.86 13.47 9.24
N PHE A 29 -20.76 12.74 8.60
CA PHE A 29 -20.64 11.30 8.43
C PHE A 29 -19.41 10.89 7.62
N LEU A 30 -19.12 11.59 6.49
CA LEU A 30 -17.95 11.32 5.65
C LEU A 30 -16.62 11.56 6.39
N VAL A 31 -16.59 12.47 7.34
CA VAL A 31 -15.41 12.73 8.19
C VAL A 31 -15.35 11.76 9.37
N TRP A 32 -16.49 11.50 10.01
CA TRP A 32 -16.57 10.67 11.20
C TRP A 32 -16.21 9.19 10.92
N VAL A 33 -16.67 8.63 9.79
CA VAL A 33 -16.45 7.22 9.45
C VAL A 33 -14.96 6.86 9.37
N PRO A 34 -14.11 7.54 8.58
CA PRO A 34 -12.68 7.20 8.50
C PRO A 34 -11.95 7.50 9.80
N PHE A 35 -12.34 8.56 10.53
CA PHE A 35 -11.75 8.87 11.83
C PHE A 35 -12.07 7.77 12.86
N ASN A 36 -13.32 7.29 12.90
CA ASN A 36 -13.70 6.20 13.78
C ASN A 36 -13.02 4.87 13.39
N ALA A 37 -12.96 4.56 12.09
CA ALA A 37 -12.25 3.40 11.56
C ALA A 37 -10.75 3.44 11.92
N TRP A 38 -10.11 4.61 11.83
CA TRP A 38 -8.71 4.81 12.21
C TRP A 38 -8.43 4.46 13.68
N ASN A 39 -9.38 4.72 14.57
CA ASN A 39 -9.24 4.40 15.99
C ASN A 39 -9.32 2.88 16.29
N SER A 40 -9.81 2.09 15.33
CA SER A 40 -9.91 0.62 15.44
C SER A 40 -8.82 -0.14 14.68
N VAL A 41 -7.92 0.56 14.00
CA VAL A 41 -6.79 -0.07 13.28
C VAL A 41 -5.84 -0.74 14.26
N THR A 42 -5.35 -1.92 13.89
CA THR A 42 -4.32 -2.63 14.66
C THR A 42 -3.01 -1.85 14.67
N ARG A 43 -2.44 -1.63 15.86
CA ARG A 43 -1.16 -0.96 16.04
C ARG A 43 -0.04 -1.97 16.22
N VAL A 44 1.11 -1.73 15.56
CA VAL A 44 2.31 -2.58 15.65
C VAL A 44 3.52 -1.75 16.05
N ASP A 45 4.40 -2.31 16.90
CA ASP A 45 5.69 -1.70 17.22
C ASP A 45 6.60 -1.78 15.98
N ASN A 46 6.77 -0.64 15.34
CA ASN A 46 7.71 -0.46 14.21
C ASN A 46 8.88 0.45 14.59
N ASN A 47 9.01 0.85 15.85
CA ASN A 47 10.06 1.76 16.31
C ASN A 47 11.40 1.05 16.40
N PRO A 48 12.42 1.42 15.58
CA PRO A 48 13.75 0.85 15.68
C PRO A 48 14.39 1.09 17.04
N SER A 49 15.21 0.14 17.46
CA SER A 49 16.03 0.29 18.65
C SER A 49 17.39 0.92 18.30
N GLY A 50 17.89 1.81 19.16
CA GLY A 50 19.18 2.47 18.96
C GLY A 50 19.14 3.73 18.10
N ASP A 51 20.29 4.10 17.53
CA ASP A 51 20.42 5.31 16.73
C ASP A 51 19.69 5.17 15.40
N ARG A 52 18.88 6.15 15.07
CA ARG A 52 18.13 6.24 13.82
C ARG A 52 18.74 7.33 12.92
N PRO A 53 18.55 7.24 11.59
CA PRO A 53 18.86 8.33 10.69
C PRO A 53 18.21 9.63 11.14
N VAL A 54 18.90 10.76 10.92
CA VAL A 54 18.35 12.07 11.26
C VAL A 54 17.11 12.33 10.40
N ASP A 55 15.99 12.62 11.06
CA ASP A 55 14.80 13.14 10.41
C ASP A 55 15.10 14.50 9.78
N LYS A 56 14.78 14.65 8.49
CA LYS A 56 15.00 15.88 7.73
C LYS A 56 13.67 16.35 7.16
N SER A 57 13.70 17.14 6.08
CA SER A 57 12.49 17.57 5.38
C SER A 57 11.87 16.44 4.56
N GLY A 58 10.54 16.53 4.34
CA GLY A 58 9.74 15.48 3.70
C GLY A 58 9.25 14.43 4.70
N TYR A 59 8.53 13.45 4.19
CA TYR A 59 8.01 12.34 4.99
C TYR A 59 8.30 11.02 4.27
N ASN A 60 8.72 10.01 5.03
CA ASN A 60 9.06 8.71 4.49
C ASN A 60 8.25 7.62 5.18
N TYR A 61 7.55 6.84 4.40
CA TYR A 61 6.65 5.80 4.89
C TYR A 61 7.08 4.44 4.36
N LEU A 62 7.02 3.42 5.21
CA LEU A 62 7.29 2.05 4.82
C LEU A 62 5.97 1.31 4.65
N LEU A 63 5.67 0.93 3.40
CA LEU A 63 4.53 0.09 3.06
C LEU A 63 5.00 -1.34 2.91
N VAL A 64 4.31 -2.26 3.58
CA VAL A 64 4.67 -3.67 3.62
C VAL A 64 3.47 -4.53 3.24
N GLY A 65 3.68 -5.44 2.29
CA GLY A 65 2.76 -6.53 2.03
C GLY A 65 3.29 -7.81 2.64
N SER A 66 2.59 -8.34 3.64
CA SER A 66 2.98 -9.59 4.31
C SER A 66 2.13 -10.77 3.83
N ASP A 67 2.69 -11.96 3.94
CA ASP A 67 1.98 -13.22 3.73
C ASP A 67 1.23 -13.68 4.99
N SER A 68 0.99 -12.75 5.93
CA SER A 68 0.20 -13.02 7.12
C SER A 68 -1.18 -13.54 6.74
N ARG A 69 -1.52 -14.69 7.32
CA ARG A 69 -2.82 -15.36 7.16
C ARG A 69 -3.74 -15.11 8.35
N ASP A 70 -3.34 -14.22 9.25
CA ASP A 70 -4.13 -13.87 10.41
C ASP A 70 -5.48 -13.30 9.96
N GLY A 71 -6.56 -13.81 10.54
CA GLY A 71 -7.93 -13.41 10.19
C GLY A 71 -8.55 -14.10 8.95
N LEU A 72 -7.83 -15.02 8.26
CA LEU A 72 -8.44 -15.84 7.21
C LEU A 72 -9.27 -16.98 7.81
N THR A 73 -10.46 -17.21 7.24
CA THR A 73 -11.24 -18.43 7.54
C THR A 73 -10.54 -19.67 6.97
N PRO A 74 -10.83 -20.89 7.47
CA PRO A 74 -10.26 -22.11 6.92
C PRO A 74 -10.51 -22.28 5.41
N GLU A 75 -11.69 -21.84 4.92
CA GLU A 75 -12.05 -21.89 3.49
C GLU A 75 -11.21 -20.91 2.68
N GLN A 76 -10.99 -19.70 3.20
CA GLN A 76 -10.12 -18.70 2.59
C GLN A 76 -8.65 -19.16 2.58
N GLN A 77 -8.22 -19.80 3.67
CA GLN A 77 -6.88 -20.40 3.73
C GLN A 77 -6.71 -21.50 2.69
N GLN A 78 -7.73 -22.34 2.46
CA GLN A 78 -7.72 -23.35 1.41
C GLN A 78 -7.73 -22.74 0.01
N ALA A 79 -8.55 -21.71 -0.23
CA ALA A 79 -8.61 -21.01 -1.52
C ALA A 79 -7.28 -20.30 -1.87
N LEU A 80 -6.50 -19.92 -0.85
CA LEU A 80 -5.20 -19.27 -1.00
C LEU A 80 -4.03 -20.29 -0.94
N ASN A 81 -4.32 -21.59 -0.90
CA ASN A 81 -3.35 -22.69 -0.81
C ASN A 81 -2.55 -22.88 -2.11
N GLY A 82 -1.75 -21.91 -2.45
CA GLY A 82 -0.55 -22.11 -3.25
C GLY A 82 0.64 -22.33 -2.33
N GLY A 83 0.85 -23.57 -1.86
CA GLY A 83 2.12 -24.06 -1.38
C GLY A 83 2.61 -23.59 -0.01
N GLY A 84 2.73 -24.57 0.90
CA GLY A 84 3.65 -24.56 2.02
C GLY A 84 3.16 -23.85 3.28
N SER A 85 3.12 -24.58 4.37
CA SER A 85 3.22 -24.03 5.73
C SER A 85 4.56 -23.28 5.85
N ALA A 86 4.60 -22.01 5.48
CA ALA A 86 5.73 -21.19 5.82
C ALA A 86 5.64 -20.92 7.33
N GLU A 87 6.42 -21.63 8.11
CA GLU A 87 6.72 -21.23 9.48
C GLU A 87 7.35 -19.82 9.42
N GLY A 88 6.65 -18.83 9.96
CA GLY A 88 7.08 -17.43 10.03
C GLY A 88 6.40 -16.52 9.01
N LYS A 89 5.90 -15.41 9.49
CA LYS A 89 5.39 -14.30 8.65
C LYS A 89 6.54 -13.77 7.80
N ARG A 90 6.32 -13.57 6.49
CA ARG A 90 7.31 -12.99 5.56
C ARG A 90 6.69 -11.80 4.85
N THR A 91 7.55 -10.92 4.39
CA THR A 91 7.14 -9.80 3.55
C THR A 91 7.44 -10.11 2.10
N ASP A 92 6.42 -9.96 1.24
CA ASP A 92 6.53 -10.14 -0.20
C ASP A 92 6.75 -8.83 -0.94
N SER A 93 6.28 -7.73 -0.37
CA SER A 93 6.42 -6.38 -0.91
C SER A 93 6.94 -5.43 0.16
N ILE A 94 7.98 -4.68 -0.15
CA ILE A 94 8.59 -3.67 0.71
C ILE A 94 8.74 -2.42 -0.15
N ILE A 95 8.04 -1.34 0.19
CA ILE A 95 8.01 -0.10 -0.59
C ILE A 95 8.29 1.07 0.34
N LEU A 96 9.33 1.84 0.04
CA LEU A 96 9.59 3.11 0.69
C LEU A 96 8.89 4.22 -0.11
N VAL A 97 7.97 4.93 0.52
CA VAL A 97 7.25 6.07 -0.07
C VAL A 97 7.81 7.35 0.49
N HIS A 98 8.35 8.20 -0.37
CA HIS A 98 8.79 9.54 -0.02
C HIS A 98 7.77 10.57 -0.49
N VAL A 99 7.31 11.41 0.43
CA VAL A 99 6.45 12.55 0.17
C VAL A 99 7.26 13.81 0.45
N PRO A 100 7.65 14.56 -0.58
CA PRO A 100 8.53 15.71 -0.38
C PRO A 100 7.83 16.84 0.38
N GLY A 101 8.55 17.49 1.29
CA GLY A 101 8.08 18.65 2.04
C GLY A 101 8.03 19.93 1.21
N ASN A 102 8.74 19.97 0.08
CA ASN A 102 8.89 21.13 -0.79
C ASN A 102 7.89 21.18 -1.96
N GLY A 103 6.90 20.29 -2.00
CA GLY A 103 5.88 20.23 -3.06
C GLY A 103 6.34 19.59 -4.38
N GLY A 104 7.46 18.86 -4.37
CA GLY A 104 7.91 18.05 -5.50
C GLY A 104 7.04 16.80 -5.74
N LYS A 105 7.42 15.98 -6.74
CA LYS A 105 6.76 14.69 -6.97
C LYS A 105 7.10 13.70 -5.85
N ALA A 106 6.11 12.97 -5.39
CA ALA A 106 6.35 11.84 -4.50
C ALA A 106 7.12 10.74 -5.22
N ALA A 107 7.81 9.89 -4.47
CA ALA A 107 8.52 8.74 -5.01
C ALA A 107 8.16 7.47 -4.23
N MET A 108 7.89 6.39 -4.94
CA MET A 108 7.72 5.05 -4.42
C MET A 108 8.92 4.21 -4.86
N VAL A 109 9.72 3.74 -3.92
CA VAL A 109 10.89 2.91 -4.18
C VAL A 109 10.62 1.49 -3.72
N SER A 110 10.41 0.59 -4.66
CA SER A 110 10.29 -0.84 -4.38
C SER A 110 11.64 -1.42 -4.00
N ILE A 111 11.71 -2.07 -2.85
CA ILE A 111 12.87 -2.80 -2.36
C ILE A 111 12.60 -4.29 -2.57
N PRO A 112 13.34 -4.98 -3.46
CA PRO A 112 13.14 -6.41 -3.68
C PRO A 112 13.30 -7.19 -2.38
N ARG A 113 12.37 -8.07 -2.06
CA ARG A 113 12.37 -8.88 -0.84
C ARG A 113 13.63 -9.75 -0.67
N ASP A 114 14.25 -10.12 -1.80
CA ASP A 114 15.47 -10.92 -1.84
C ASP A 114 16.76 -10.06 -1.82
N SER A 115 16.68 -8.75 -1.54
CA SER A 115 17.83 -7.86 -1.38
C SER A 115 18.75 -8.36 -0.27
N TYR A 116 20.02 -8.63 -0.59
CA TYR A 116 21.02 -9.12 0.36
C TYR A 116 21.64 -7.94 1.11
N VAL A 117 21.28 -7.80 2.36
CA VAL A 117 21.63 -6.63 3.19
C VAL A 117 22.03 -7.05 4.60
N PRO A 118 22.82 -6.23 5.33
CA PRO A 118 23.06 -6.44 6.75
C PRO A 118 21.75 -6.23 7.54
N ILE A 119 21.41 -7.21 8.40
CA ILE A 119 20.28 -7.15 9.32
C ILE A 119 20.82 -6.99 10.74
N PRO A 120 20.44 -5.97 11.50
CA PRO A 120 20.92 -5.75 12.86
C PRO A 120 20.80 -6.99 13.75
N GLY A 121 21.91 -7.43 14.33
CA GLY A 121 21.95 -8.63 15.19
C GLY A 121 21.92 -9.98 14.48
N HIS A 122 21.75 -10.03 13.15
CA HIS A 122 21.54 -11.27 12.40
C HIS A 122 22.52 -11.45 11.21
N GLY A 123 23.52 -10.58 11.06
CA GLY A 123 24.45 -10.61 9.93
C GLY A 123 23.76 -10.24 8.60
N SER A 124 24.32 -10.67 7.47
CA SER A 124 23.73 -10.37 6.16
C SER A 124 22.78 -11.47 5.71
N ASN A 125 21.60 -11.09 5.26
CA ASN A 125 20.56 -12.00 4.75
C ASN A 125 19.65 -11.27 3.74
N LYS A 126 18.68 -11.98 3.16
CA LYS A 126 17.59 -11.34 2.41
C LYS A 126 16.78 -10.41 3.32
N ILE A 127 16.45 -9.22 2.83
CA ILE A 127 15.79 -8.19 3.65
C ILE A 127 14.46 -8.66 4.26
N ASN A 128 13.71 -9.53 3.57
CA ASN A 128 12.48 -10.11 4.10
C ASN A 128 12.68 -11.00 5.33
N ALA A 129 13.92 -11.51 5.55
CA ALA A 129 14.25 -12.25 6.75
C ALA A 129 14.22 -11.36 8.01
N ALA A 130 14.48 -10.06 7.88
CA ALA A 130 14.37 -9.11 8.99
C ALA A 130 12.96 -9.12 9.60
N TYR A 131 11.93 -9.19 8.75
CA TYR A 131 10.55 -9.29 9.23
C TYR A 131 10.29 -10.63 9.96
N ALA A 132 10.78 -11.73 9.41
CA ALA A 132 10.64 -13.04 10.05
C ALA A 132 11.38 -13.13 11.40
N PHE A 133 12.50 -12.42 11.57
CA PHE A 133 13.29 -12.43 12.80
C PHE A 133 12.77 -11.48 13.88
N GLY A 134 12.25 -10.32 13.51
CA GLY A 134 11.87 -9.27 14.47
C GLY A 134 10.70 -8.39 14.06
N GLY A 135 9.85 -8.86 13.14
CA GLY A 135 8.63 -8.17 12.73
C GLY A 135 8.86 -6.81 12.09
N ALA A 136 7.85 -5.97 12.19
CA ALA A 136 7.87 -4.60 11.67
C ALA A 136 9.04 -3.77 12.19
N LYS A 137 9.40 -3.94 13.46
CA LYS A 137 10.49 -3.21 14.12
C LYS A 137 11.85 -3.47 13.47
N LEU A 138 12.24 -4.73 13.34
CA LEU A 138 13.54 -5.09 12.77
C LEU A 138 13.58 -4.82 11.26
N LEU A 139 12.46 -4.99 10.56
CA LEU A 139 12.38 -4.61 9.16
C LEU A 139 12.59 -3.10 8.97
N THR A 140 11.89 -2.27 9.75
CA THR A 140 12.06 -0.80 9.71
C THR A 140 13.50 -0.41 10.03
N GLN A 141 14.08 -0.97 11.10
CA GLN A 141 15.48 -0.74 11.46
C GLN A 141 16.45 -1.13 10.34
N THR A 142 16.20 -2.26 9.69
CA THR A 142 17.03 -2.72 8.56
C THR A 142 16.93 -1.76 7.38
N VAL A 143 15.71 -1.33 7.02
CA VAL A 143 15.49 -0.37 5.92
C VAL A 143 16.18 0.95 6.23
N GLU A 144 16.00 1.50 7.42
CA GLU A 144 16.68 2.73 7.84
C GLU A 144 18.20 2.61 7.77
N GLN A 145 18.75 1.50 8.25
CA GLN A 145 20.21 1.29 8.25
C GLN A 145 20.80 1.21 6.84
N VAL A 146 20.13 0.51 5.91
CA VAL A 146 20.69 0.30 4.56
C VAL A 146 20.41 1.45 3.60
N THR A 147 19.38 2.25 3.87
CA THR A 147 19.02 3.41 3.04
C THR A 147 19.54 4.74 3.60
N GLY A 148 19.75 4.83 4.91
CA GLY A 148 20.03 6.08 5.62
C GLY A 148 18.82 7.01 5.70
N VAL A 149 17.62 6.55 5.35
CA VAL A 149 16.38 7.35 5.33
C VAL A 149 15.59 7.07 6.61
N HIS A 150 15.22 8.11 7.34
CA HIS A 150 14.32 8.00 8.49
C HIS A 150 12.91 7.60 8.04
N VAL A 151 12.28 6.65 8.73
CA VAL A 151 10.91 6.18 8.44
C VAL A 151 9.94 6.79 9.44
N ASP A 152 9.08 7.69 8.98
CA ASP A 152 8.10 8.43 9.78
C ASP A 152 6.87 7.60 10.14
N GLY A 153 6.50 6.67 9.25
CA GLY A 153 5.32 5.83 9.46
C GLY A 153 5.42 4.49 8.77
N TYR A 154 4.62 3.56 9.27
CA TYR A 154 4.57 2.17 8.82
C TYR A 154 3.14 1.77 8.52
N LEU A 155 2.94 1.07 7.42
CA LEU A 155 1.65 0.50 7.04
C LEU A 155 1.86 -0.88 6.45
N GLU A 156 1.14 -1.85 6.98
CA GLU A 156 1.19 -3.24 6.53
C GLU A 156 -0.19 -3.73 6.14
N ILE A 157 -0.23 -4.53 5.07
CA ILE A 157 -1.40 -5.25 4.62
C ILE A 157 -1.08 -6.73 4.47
N GLY A 158 -1.82 -7.56 5.21
CA GLY A 158 -1.78 -9.02 5.04
C GLY A 158 -2.74 -9.51 3.96
N PHE A 159 -2.67 -10.79 3.63
CA PHE A 159 -3.52 -11.41 2.60
C PHE A 159 -5.01 -11.30 2.92
N ALA A 160 -5.40 -11.54 4.17
CA ALA A 160 -6.79 -11.41 4.61
C ALA A 160 -7.30 -9.97 4.47
N GLY A 161 -6.50 -9.01 4.91
CA GLY A 161 -6.82 -7.59 4.82
C GLY A 161 -6.98 -7.14 3.38
N PHE A 162 -6.05 -7.54 2.51
CA PHE A 162 -6.12 -7.23 1.09
C PHE A 162 -7.42 -7.78 0.47
N ALA A 163 -7.70 -9.07 0.67
CA ALA A 163 -8.91 -9.70 0.12
C ALA A 163 -10.19 -9.04 0.66
N GLY A 164 -10.25 -8.78 1.98
CA GLY A 164 -11.40 -8.13 2.61
C GLY A 164 -11.65 -6.70 2.09
N ILE A 165 -10.61 -5.92 1.85
CA ILE A 165 -10.74 -4.58 1.26
C ILE A 165 -11.31 -4.67 -0.16
N VAL A 166 -10.79 -5.58 -1.00
CA VAL A 166 -11.29 -5.79 -2.36
C VAL A 166 -12.76 -6.20 -2.36
N ASP A 167 -13.14 -7.16 -1.52
CA ASP A 167 -14.51 -7.67 -1.43
C ASP A 167 -15.48 -6.61 -0.91
N SER A 168 -15.06 -5.75 0.02
CA SER A 168 -15.89 -4.64 0.53
C SER A 168 -16.26 -3.62 -0.54
N LEU A 169 -15.47 -3.50 -1.61
CA LEU A 169 -15.73 -2.67 -2.79
C LEU A 169 -16.58 -3.38 -3.84
N GLY A 170 -16.92 -4.66 -3.62
CA GLY A 170 -17.61 -5.51 -4.61
C GLY A 170 -16.69 -5.95 -5.74
N GLY A 171 -15.40 -6.08 -5.47
CA GLY A 171 -14.37 -6.41 -6.45
C GLY A 171 -13.76 -5.21 -7.14
N VAL A 172 -12.65 -5.44 -7.86
CA VAL A 172 -11.88 -4.41 -8.58
C VAL A 172 -11.82 -4.76 -10.07
N ASP A 173 -12.14 -3.80 -10.91
CA ASP A 173 -12.12 -3.97 -12.37
C ASP A 173 -10.70 -3.81 -12.89
N VAL A 174 -10.15 -4.87 -13.51
CA VAL A 174 -8.82 -4.87 -14.14
C VAL A 174 -8.87 -5.44 -15.54
N CYS A 175 -7.96 -4.99 -16.42
CA CYS A 175 -7.79 -5.56 -17.74
C CYS A 175 -6.55 -6.48 -17.73
N VAL A 176 -6.81 -7.79 -17.77
CA VAL A 176 -5.76 -8.83 -17.80
C VAL A 176 -5.13 -8.84 -19.20
N PRO A 177 -3.81 -8.66 -19.33
CA PRO A 177 -3.16 -8.44 -20.62
C PRO A 177 -3.05 -9.71 -21.49
N PHE A 178 -3.03 -10.88 -20.90
CA PHE A 178 -2.96 -12.20 -21.55
C PHE A 178 -3.57 -13.27 -20.66
N ASP A 179 -3.83 -14.47 -21.17
CA ASP A 179 -4.32 -15.59 -20.37
C ASP A 179 -3.29 -15.96 -19.28
N MET A 180 -3.73 -15.96 -18.02
CA MET A 180 -2.87 -16.17 -16.86
C MET A 180 -3.34 -17.40 -16.09
N LYS A 181 -2.55 -18.46 -16.12
CA LYS A 181 -2.78 -19.65 -15.29
C LYS A 181 -1.56 -19.87 -14.40
N ASP A 182 -1.75 -19.70 -13.11
CA ASP A 182 -0.69 -19.85 -12.11
C ASP A 182 -1.24 -20.63 -10.91
N GLN A 183 -0.79 -21.88 -10.77
CA GLN A 183 -1.25 -22.77 -9.70
C GLN A 183 -0.77 -22.30 -8.32
N ASP A 184 0.44 -21.70 -8.25
CA ASP A 184 1.00 -21.21 -6.99
C ASP A 184 0.25 -19.97 -6.49
N ALA A 185 -0.30 -19.18 -7.42
CA ALA A 185 -1.12 -18.03 -7.14
C ALA A 185 -2.63 -18.35 -7.11
N ALA A 186 -3.01 -19.62 -7.38
CA ALA A 186 -4.38 -20.11 -7.43
C ALA A 186 -5.29 -19.32 -8.38
N ILE A 187 -4.80 -18.98 -9.60
CA ILE A 187 -5.58 -18.25 -10.61
C ILE A 187 -5.64 -18.98 -11.96
N ASP A 188 -6.76 -18.81 -12.64
CA ASP A 188 -6.95 -19.12 -14.06
C ASP A 188 -7.78 -17.98 -14.69
N LEU A 189 -7.09 -16.93 -15.17
CA LEU A 189 -7.69 -15.70 -15.69
C LEU A 189 -7.55 -15.64 -17.19
N LYS A 190 -8.62 -15.25 -17.88
CA LYS A 190 -8.58 -14.99 -19.30
C LYS A 190 -8.17 -13.56 -19.60
N LYS A 191 -7.54 -13.34 -20.76
CA LYS A 191 -7.27 -12.01 -21.27
C LYS A 191 -8.58 -11.21 -21.40
N GLY A 192 -8.54 -9.95 -20.98
CA GLY A 192 -9.69 -9.03 -21.06
C GLY A 192 -10.00 -8.33 -19.76
N CYS A 193 -10.91 -7.37 -19.82
CA CYS A 193 -11.34 -6.63 -18.63
C CYS A 193 -12.37 -7.42 -17.84
N GLN A 194 -12.15 -7.60 -16.56
CA GLN A 194 -12.99 -8.38 -15.65
C GLN A 194 -12.90 -7.84 -14.22
N THR A 195 -13.93 -8.10 -13.44
CA THR A 195 -13.94 -7.75 -12.01
C THR A 195 -13.35 -8.91 -11.22
N LEU A 196 -12.31 -8.63 -10.43
CA LEU A 196 -11.67 -9.60 -9.55
C LEU A 196 -12.17 -9.43 -8.12
N ASP A 197 -12.62 -10.52 -7.50
CA ASP A 197 -12.88 -10.58 -6.06
C ASP A 197 -11.56 -10.64 -5.25
N GLY A 198 -11.65 -10.60 -3.92
CA GLY A 198 -10.48 -10.58 -3.04
C GLY A 198 -9.47 -11.69 -3.28
N PRO A 199 -9.87 -12.97 -3.23
CA PRO A 199 -8.97 -14.10 -3.48
C PRO A 199 -8.35 -14.07 -4.87
N THR A 200 -9.13 -13.81 -5.91
CA THR A 200 -8.66 -13.76 -7.30
C THR A 200 -7.72 -12.58 -7.53
N ALA A 201 -8.04 -11.42 -6.95
CA ALA A 201 -7.19 -10.24 -6.98
C ALA A 201 -5.84 -10.49 -6.30
N LEU A 202 -5.85 -11.16 -5.14
CA LEU A 202 -4.63 -11.52 -4.43
C LEU A 202 -3.77 -12.48 -5.28
N GLY A 203 -4.36 -13.45 -5.93
CA GLY A 203 -3.68 -14.33 -6.87
C GLY A 203 -3.09 -13.54 -8.05
N TYR A 204 -3.84 -12.61 -8.63
CA TYR A 204 -3.40 -11.78 -9.74
C TYR A 204 -2.15 -10.96 -9.43
N VAL A 205 -2.09 -10.31 -8.26
CA VAL A 205 -0.94 -9.49 -7.85
C VAL A 205 0.26 -10.31 -7.38
N ARG A 206 0.07 -11.61 -7.10
CA ARG A 206 1.12 -12.56 -6.67
C ARG A 206 1.68 -13.40 -7.81
N ALA A 207 0.93 -13.60 -8.89
CA ALA A 207 1.30 -14.47 -10.00
C ALA A 207 2.69 -14.12 -10.58
N ARG A 208 3.49 -15.14 -10.83
CA ARG A 208 4.85 -15.01 -11.40
C ARG A 208 5.04 -15.92 -12.60
N LYS A 209 4.62 -17.18 -12.48
CA LYS A 209 4.92 -18.23 -13.46
C LYS A 209 4.19 -18.03 -14.77
N SER A 210 3.05 -17.34 -14.74
CA SER A 210 2.25 -17.04 -15.92
C SER A 210 2.70 -15.80 -16.70
N ASP A 211 3.63 -15.00 -16.16
CA ASP A 211 4.14 -13.79 -16.85
C ASP A 211 5.55 -14.03 -17.40
N PRO A 212 5.75 -13.92 -18.74
CA PRO A 212 7.08 -14.06 -19.35
C PRO A 212 8.11 -13.06 -18.81
N ARG A 213 7.66 -11.91 -18.26
CA ARG A 213 8.50 -10.86 -17.71
C ARG A 213 8.86 -11.09 -16.22
N GLY A 214 8.33 -12.17 -15.61
CA GLY A 214 8.62 -12.57 -14.23
C GLY A 214 8.29 -11.48 -13.20
N ASP A 215 9.29 -11.07 -12.41
CA ASP A 215 9.10 -10.11 -11.32
C ASP A 215 8.78 -8.68 -11.80
N ILE A 216 9.26 -8.28 -12.98
CA ILE A 216 8.93 -6.97 -13.58
C ILE A 216 7.43 -6.89 -13.89
N GLY A 217 6.89 -7.93 -14.52
CA GLY A 217 5.45 -8.00 -14.81
C GLY A 217 4.60 -8.05 -13.55
N ARG A 218 5.09 -8.68 -12.48
CA ARG A 218 4.41 -8.67 -11.18
C ARG A 218 4.35 -7.27 -10.59
N ALA A 219 5.46 -6.54 -10.55
CA ALA A 219 5.50 -5.18 -10.02
C ALA A 219 4.55 -4.23 -10.79
N GLU A 220 4.48 -4.38 -12.12
CA GLU A 220 3.56 -3.62 -12.96
C GLU A 220 2.08 -3.95 -12.64
N ARG A 221 1.73 -5.24 -12.49
CA ARG A 221 0.37 -5.65 -12.11
C ARG A 221 -0.02 -5.15 -10.72
N GLN A 222 0.89 -5.17 -9.76
CA GLN A 222 0.66 -4.62 -8.43
C GLN A 222 0.31 -3.13 -8.49
N ARG A 223 1.03 -2.35 -9.30
CA ARG A 223 0.74 -0.92 -9.52
C ARG A 223 -0.61 -0.70 -10.20
N GLN A 224 -0.86 -1.40 -11.32
CA GLN A 224 -2.15 -1.30 -12.03
C GLN A 224 -3.31 -1.65 -11.11
N PHE A 225 -3.17 -2.72 -10.33
CA PHE A 225 -4.20 -3.14 -9.39
C PHE A 225 -4.42 -2.10 -8.30
N LEU A 226 -3.36 -1.56 -7.72
CA LEU A 226 -3.44 -0.51 -6.69
C LEU A 226 -4.16 0.73 -7.23
N GLY A 227 -3.80 1.19 -8.44
CA GLY A 227 -4.49 2.30 -9.10
C GLY A 227 -5.98 2.01 -9.32
N ALA A 228 -6.33 0.81 -9.81
CA ALA A 228 -7.72 0.40 -10.01
C ALA A 228 -8.49 0.33 -8.68
N LEU A 229 -7.87 -0.21 -7.61
CA LEU A 229 -8.44 -0.27 -6.27
C LEU A 229 -8.75 1.14 -5.73
N LEU A 230 -7.79 2.05 -5.80
CA LEU A 230 -7.96 3.42 -5.34
C LEU A 230 -9.02 4.19 -6.14
N LYS A 231 -9.06 3.97 -7.46
CA LYS A 231 -10.11 4.51 -8.32
C LYS A 231 -11.49 3.97 -7.94
N LYS A 232 -11.62 2.67 -7.67
CA LYS A 232 -12.87 2.03 -7.23
C LYS A 232 -13.32 2.56 -5.87
N ALA A 233 -12.40 2.68 -4.91
CA ALA A 233 -12.66 3.25 -3.59
C ALA A 233 -13.18 4.69 -3.65
N ALA A 234 -12.70 5.49 -4.61
CA ALA A 234 -13.09 6.88 -4.80
C ALA A 234 -14.36 7.08 -5.65
N THR A 235 -15.01 6.01 -6.13
CA THR A 235 -16.22 6.14 -6.96
C THR A 235 -17.40 6.71 -6.15
N PRO A 236 -18.29 7.49 -6.81
CA PRO A 236 -19.53 7.96 -6.16
C PRO A 236 -20.34 6.83 -5.55
N SER A 237 -20.37 5.64 -6.19
CA SER A 237 -21.07 4.47 -5.69
C SER A 237 -20.51 3.89 -4.40
N THR A 238 -19.22 4.12 -4.11
CA THR A 238 -18.59 3.76 -2.83
C THR A 238 -18.81 4.85 -1.79
N VAL A 239 -18.50 6.12 -2.15
CA VAL A 239 -18.46 7.23 -1.20
C VAL A 239 -19.86 7.74 -0.83
N LEU A 240 -20.81 7.81 -1.79
CA LEU A 240 -22.14 8.39 -1.54
C LEU A 240 -23.16 7.40 -0.97
N ILE A 241 -22.85 6.10 -0.92
CA ILE A 241 -23.74 5.11 -0.33
C ILE A 241 -23.22 4.79 1.10
N PRO A 242 -23.96 5.18 2.17
CA PRO A 242 -23.46 5.16 3.55
C PRO A 242 -22.93 3.80 4.01
N TRP A 243 -23.66 2.74 3.70
CA TRP A 243 -23.27 1.37 4.12
C TRP A 243 -22.05 0.85 3.35
N ARG A 244 -21.88 1.20 2.06
CA ARG A 244 -20.69 0.83 1.28
C ARG A 244 -19.46 1.56 1.79
N TYR A 245 -19.58 2.88 2.02
CA TYR A 245 -18.51 3.69 2.55
C TYR A 245 -18.05 3.20 3.92
N LYS A 246 -19.02 2.90 4.81
CA LYS A 246 -18.71 2.35 6.13
C LYS A 246 -18.08 0.96 6.03
N SER A 247 -18.63 0.05 5.23
CA SER A 247 -18.07 -1.29 5.03
C SER A 247 -16.64 -1.25 4.51
N PHE A 248 -16.35 -0.38 3.54
CA PHE A 248 -15.00 -0.18 3.04
C PHE A 248 -14.06 0.36 4.13
N ALA A 249 -14.49 1.37 4.90
CA ALA A 249 -13.68 1.93 5.97
C ALA A 249 -13.39 0.92 7.08
N ASP A 250 -14.39 0.12 7.47
CA ASP A 250 -14.23 -0.93 8.48
C ASP A 250 -13.29 -2.05 7.96
N SER A 251 -13.44 -2.48 6.71
CA SER A 251 -12.55 -3.47 6.10
C SER A 251 -11.11 -2.97 5.97
N ALA A 252 -10.93 -1.68 5.66
CA ALA A 252 -9.61 -1.07 5.65
C ALA A 252 -9.01 -1.03 7.07
N ALA A 253 -9.80 -0.66 8.07
CA ALA A 253 -9.33 -0.61 9.46
C ALA A 253 -8.94 -1.98 10.03
N THR A 254 -9.69 -3.03 9.70
CA THR A 254 -9.41 -4.40 10.16
C THR A 254 -8.35 -5.11 9.32
N GLY A 255 -8.18 -4.69 8.07
CA GLY A 255 -7.24 -5.30 7.12
C GLY A 255 -5.86 -4.68 7.12
N LEU A 256 -5.67 -3.53 7.77
CA LEU A 256 -4.40 -2.81 7.83
C LEU A 256 -3.82 -2.87 9.25
N GLU A 257 -2.50 -3.04 9.30
CA GLU A 257 -1.72 -2.82 10.52
C GLU A 257 -0.89 -1.54 10.33
N VAL A 258 -0.88 -0.65 11.32
CA VAL A 258 -0.14 0.62 11.25
C VAL A 258 0.84 0.74 12.39
N GLY A 259 1.95 1.42 12.16
CA GLY A 259 2.92 1.71 13.19
C GLY A 259 2.33 2.52 14.35
N GLU A 260 2.80 2.30 15.58
CA GLU A 260 2.31 3.00 16.76
C GLU A 260 2.38 4.53 16.62
N THR A 261 3.42 5.04 15.97
CA THR A 261 3.64 6.47 15.75
C THR A 261 2.95 7.02 14.52
N THR A 262 2.41 6.16 13.65
CA THR A 262 1.76 6.58 12.40
C THR A 262 0.43 7.27 12.70
N SER A 263 0.30 8.53 12.31
CA SER A 263 -0.92 9.31 12.48
C SER A 263 -1.92 9.11 11.33
N PHE A 264 -3.16 9.55 11.54
CA PHE A 264 -4.16 9.59 10.46
C PHE A 264 -3.72 10.47 9.28
N SER A 265 -3.05 11.60 9.59
CA SER A 265 -2.53 12.49 8.55
C SER A 265 -1.44 11.82 7.70
N ASP A 266 -0.64 10.93 8.28
CA ASP A 266 0.39 10.17 7.54
C ASP A 266 -0.25 9.16 6.60
N ALA A 267 -1.31 8.47 7.04
CA ALA A 267 -2.08 7.59 6.17
C ALA A 267 -2.69 8.35 4.98
N VAL A 268 -3.20 9.57 5.22
CA VAL A 268 -3.73 10.43 4.13
C VAL A 268 -2.62 10.83 3.15
N LYS A 269 -1.44 11.24 3.63
CA LYS A 269 -0.29 11.57 2.77
C LYS A 269 0.16 10.37 1.94
N MET A 270 0.27 9.18 2.57
CA MET A 270 0.57 7.93 1.86
C MET A 270 -0.45 7.65 0.76
N LEU A 271 -1.75 7.76 1.08
CA LEU A 271 -2.82 7.55 0.10
C LEU A 271 -2.75 8.52 -1.08
N GLN A 272 -2.42 9.79 -0.82
CA GLN A 272 -2.24 10.79 -1.87
C GLN A 272 -1.05 10.44 -2.78
N ALA A 273 0.09 10.04 -2.21
CA ALA A 273 1.25 9.58 -2.96
C ALA A 273 0.91 8.35 -3.84
N LEU A 274 0.20 7.36 -3.29
CA LEU A 274 -0.22 6.18 -4.03
C LEU A 274 -1.14 6.52 -5.22
N ARG A 275 -2.07 7.47 -5.05
CA ARG A 275 -2.97 7.94 -6.12
C ARG A 275 -2.23 8.69 -7.23
N GLY A 276 -1.14 9.34 -6.91
CA GLY A 276 -0.31 10.09 -7.88
C GLY A 276 0.43 9.20 -8.88
N VAL A 277 0.52 7.89 -8.64
CA VAL A 277 1.23 6.95 -9.52
C VAL A 277 0.61 6.89 -10.92
N ASP A 278 -0.71 6.73 -11.00
CA ASP A 278 -1.42 6.66 -12.29
C ASP A 278 -1.43 8.01 -13.02
N GLY A 279 -1.42 9.12 -12.29
CA GLY A 279 -1.40 10.49 -12.84
C GLY A 279 -0.02 10.98 -13.26
N GLY A 280 1.05 10.23 -12.94
CA GLY A 280 2.43 10.67 -13.19
C GLY A 280 2.95 11.73 -12.19
N ASP A 281 2.21 11.98 -11.10
CA ASP A 281 2.60 12.87 -10.01
C ASP A 281 3.47 12.16 -8.96
N THR A 282 3.56 10.84 -9.04
CA THR A 282 4.42 10.01 -8.19
C THR A 282 5.33 9.17 -9.07
N LEU A 283 6.63 9.21 -8.80
CA LEU A 283 7.61 8.35 -9.45
C LEU A 283 7.57 6.95 -8.82
N SER A 284 7.39 5.93 -9.64
CA SER A 284 7.49 4.54 -9.21
C SER A 284 8.82 3.96 -9.71
N LEU A 285 9.66 3.53 -8.75
CA LEU A 285 11.05 3.14 -8.98
C LEU A 285 11.32 1.79 -8.31
N VAL A 286 12.31 1.07 -8.82
CA VAL A 286 12.95 -0.05 -8.11
C VAL A 286 14.33 0.41 -7.68
N VAL A 287 14.79 0.00 -6.49
CA VAL A 287 16.16 0.26 -6.05
C VAL A 287 17.15 -0.21 -7.12
N PRO A 288 18.21 0.56 -7.44
CA PRO A 288 19.17 0.18 -8.47
C PRO A 288 19.84 -1.18 -8.16
N ILE A 289 19.73 -2.11 -9.08
CA ILE A 289 20.20 -3.49 -8.97
C ILE A 289 21.48 -3.67 -9.80
N GLU A 290 22.52 -4.28 -9.20
CA GLU A 290 23.73 -4.72 -9.88
C GLU A 290 23.54 -6.16 -10.40
N SER A 291 22.96 -7.05 -9.57
CA SER A 291 22.72 -8.46 -9.91
C SER A 291 21.47 -8.99 -9.22
N ALA A 292 20.65 -9.68 -9.97
CA ALA A 292 19.50 -10.43 -9.43
C ALA A 292 19.83 -11.91 -9.12
N ALA A 293 21.09 -12.31 -9.30
CA ALA A 293 21.51 -13.71 -9.16
C ALA A 293 22.80 -13.86 -8.30
N LEU A 294 22.93 -13.04 -7.26
CA LEU A 294 24.03 -13.15 -6.30
C LEU A 294 23.93 -14.48 -5.55
N GLN A 295 24.96 -15.31 -5.66
CA GLN A 295 25.09 -16.52 -4.82
C GLN A 295 25.60 -16.11 -3.44
N THR A 296 24.85 -16.50 -2.40
CA THR A 296 25.21 -16.16 -1.02
C THR A 296 25.50 -17.42 -0.22
N PRO A 297 26.33 -17.34 0.84
CA PRO A 297 26.69 -18.52 1.63
C PRO A 297 25.53 -19.06 2.49
N ASN A 298 24.53 -18.22 2.82
CA ASN A 298 23.50 -18.53 3.81
C ASN A 298 22.07 -18.24 3.36
N ALA A 299 21.87 -17.50 2.26
CA ALA A 299 20.53 -17.09 1.82
C ALA A 299 20.17 -17.58 0.39
N GLY A 300 21.01 -18.44 -0.20
CA GLY A 300 20.84 -18.91 -1.58
C GLY A 300 21.00 -17.76 -2.59
N VAL A 301 20.22 -17.78 -3.66
CA VAL A 301 20.23 -16.73 -4.68
C VAL A 301 19.55 -15.47 -4.13
N ALA A 302 20.19 -14.33 -4.27
CA ALA A 302 19.74 -13.05 -3.72
C ALA A 302 19.96 -11.90 -4.70
N VAL A 303 19.44 -10.73 -4.38
CA VAL A 303 19.59 -9.49 -5.16
C VAL A 303 20.69 -8.64 -4.56
N LYS A 304 21.65 -8.21 -5.38
CA LYS A 304 22.69 -7.24 -5.01
C LYS A 304 22.36 -5.88 -5.58
N TRP A 305 22.34 -4.87 -4.73
CA TRP A 305 22.16 -3.48 -5.16
C TRP A 305 23.40 -2.93 -5.84
N ASN A 306 23.21 -2.05 -6.81
CA ASN A 306 24.28 -1.15 -7.25
C ASN A 306 24.49 -0.11 -6.15
N THR A 307 25.51 -0.31 -5.34
CA THR A 307 25.75 0.48 -4.12
C THR A 307 25.88 1.98 -4.40
N ALA A 308 26.55 2.36 -5.47
CA ALA A 308 26.77 3.78 -5.80
C ALA A 308 25.45 4.47 -6.19
N GLN A 309 24.68 3.83 -7.07
CA GLN A 309 23.40 4.37 -7.56
C GLN A 309 22.32 4.32 -6.48
N ALA A 310 22.24 3.26 -5.69
CA ALA A 310 21.33 3.16 -4.55
C ALA A 310 21.61 4.25 -3.51
N LYS A 311 22.90 4.48 -3.18
CA LYS A 311 23.30 5.57 -2.28
C LYS A 311 22.93 6.94 -2.83
N ALA A 312 23.08 7.17 -4.14
CA ALA A 312 22.69 8.45 -4.76
C ALA A 312 21.16 8.67 -4.67
N LEU A 313 20.36 7.61 -4.95
CA LEU A 313 18.89 7.66 -4.83
C LEU A 313 18.46 7.99 -3.39
N PHE A 314 18.94 7.24 -2.40
CA PHE A 314 18.54 7.42 -1.02
C PHE A 314 19.07 8.72 -0.41
N ASN A 315 20.25 9.21 -0.82
CA ASN A 315 20.72 10.53 -0.45
C ASN A 315 19.81 11.65 -0.97
N ALA A 316 19.32 11.53 -2.21
CA ALA A 316 18.36 12.49 -2.75
C ALA A 316 17.07 12.52 -1.94
N ILE A 317 16.53 11.34 -1.58
CA ILE A 317 15.36 11.20 -0.70
C ILE A 317 15.64 11.81 0.69
N GLN A 318 16.76 11.44 1.32
CA GLN A 318 17.15 11.93 2.63
C GLN A 318 17.31 13.46 2.69
N GLN A 319 17.71 14.08 1.58
CA GLN A 319 17.90 15.53 1.48
C GLN A 319 16.67 16.25 0.91
N ASP A 320 15.55 15.53 0.72
CA ASP A 320 14.32 16.07 0.12
C ASP A 320 14.59 16.78 -1.23
N GLN A 321 15.51 16.21 -2.03
CA GLN A 321 15.82 16.77 -3.34
C GLN A 321 14.71 16.44 -4.33
N PRO A 322 14.31 17.38 -5.19
CA PRO A 322 13.28 17.11 -6.18
C PRO A 322 13.65 15.97 -7.12
N LEU A 323 12.92 14.87 -7.06
CA LEU A 323 13.02 13.78 -8.01
C LEU A 323 12.07 14.09 -9.19
N THR A 324 12.60 14.69 -10.26
CA THR A 324 11.80 15.05 -11.46
C THR A 324 11.80 13.96 -12.51
N THR A 325 12.87 13.18 -12.55
CA THR A 325 13.06 12.05 -13.46
C THR A 325 13.64 10.86 -12.70
N PRO A 326 13.43 9.62 -13.18
CA PRO A 326 14.04 8.46 -12.55
C PRO A 326 15.58 8.63 -12.51
N PRO A 327 16.21 8.50 -11.31
CA PRO A 327 17.68 8.54 -11.21
C PRO A 327 18.34 7.42 -12.04
N ALA A 328 19.60 7.63 -12.42
CA ALA A 328 20.35 6.64 -13.19
C ALA A 328 20.37 5.26 -12.51
N GLY A 329 20.09 4.21 -13.25
CA GLY A 329 20.06 2.82 -12.77
C GLY A 329 18.75 2.40 -12.10
N THR A 330 17.81 3.32 -11.84
CA THR A 330 16.46 2.94 -11.45
C THR A 330 15.69 2.50 -12.71
N VAL A 331 14.89 1.44 -12.57
CA VAL A 331 13.89 1.06 -13.57
C VAL A 331 12.52 1.47 -13.05
N PRO A 332 11.56 1.74 -13.95
CA PRO A 332 10.18 1.92 -13.53
C PRO A 332 9.76 0.69 -12.72
N GLY A 333 9.33 0.91 -11.49
CA GLY A 333 8.98 -0.14 -10.55
C GLY A 333 7.56 -0.63 -10.74
#